data_fbbbd7ddd7ab2125f86175ecf191332b
#
_entry.id   fbbbd7ddd7ab2125f86175ecf191332b
#
_cell.length_a   1.000
_cell.length_b   1.000
_cell.length_c   1.000
_cell.angle_alpha   90.00
_cell.angle_beta   90.00
_cell.angle_gamma   90.00
#
_symmetry.space_group_name_H-M   'P 1'
#
loop_
_entity.id
_entity.type
_entity.pdbx_description
1 polymer ?
#
loop_
_entity_poly.entity_id
_entity_poly.type
_entity_poly.pdbx_seq_one_letter_code
_entity_poly.pdbx_strand_id
1 'polypeptide(L)'
;MKKQLLKETGTMFSCIFLPCLINLLIMDMAVRVADMFVEIDYFAAVVIRLVVSVLVVAGSMGAITYMLSYHTAEFDAKRSLLTFSLATVFQLLLCVILKFHPFVGGGAIYLAGIFEHGADFSSGIDIVYIGLIDYLLAFFAFSAIYLLTIMICGKIGVRTRLRRREALMAENNADL
;
A
#
# COMPACT_ATOMS: atom_id res chain seq x y z
N MET A 1 21.49 -15.86 8.17
CA MET A 1 20.05 -15.70 8.37
C MET A 1 19.64 -14.31 8.86
N LYS A 2 20.11 -13.79 10.01
CA LYS A 2 19.70 -12.46 10.55
C LYS A 2 19.98 -11.29 9.60
N LYS A 3 21.16 -11.20 8.98
CA LYS A 3 21.55 -10.11 8.05
C LYS A 3 20.65 -10.08 6.79
N GLN A 4 20.29 -11.25 6.28
CA GLN A 4 19.42 -11.36 5.10
C GLN A 4 17.99 -10.94 5.42
N LEU A 5 17.44 -11.38 6.56
CA LEU A 5 16.11 -10.95 7.01
C LEU A 5 16.06 -9.43 7.20
N LEU A 6 17.07 -8.82 7.81
CA LEU A 6 17.14 -7.37 7.99
C LEU A 6 17.16 -6.62 6.65
N LYS A 7 17.94 -7.10 5.68
CA LYS A 7 18.00 -6.53 4.32
C LYS A 7 16.62 -6.60 3.63
N GLU A 8 15.96 -7.74 3.71
CA GLU A 8 14.64 -7.93 3.12
C GLU A 8 13.55 -7.09 3.80
N THR A 9 13.61 -6.98 5.13
CA THR A 9 12.72 -6.08 5.89
C THR A 9 12.95 -4.62 5.49
N GLY A 10 14.20 -4.18 5.33
CA GLY A 10 14.52 -2.84 4.85
C GLY A 10 14.02 -2.60 3.43
N THR A 11 14.17 -3.57 2.54
CA THR A 11 13.62 -3.50 1.17
C THR A 11 12.10 -3.40 1.20
N MET A 12 11.43 -4.25 2.00
CA MET A 12 9.98 -4.22 2.16
C MET A 12 9.50 -2.87 2.73
N PHE A 13 10.19 -2.35 3.75
CA PHE A 13 9.91 -1.02 4.30
C PHE A 13 10.02 0.07 3.22
N SER A 14 11.07 0.06 2.40
CA SER A 14 11.23 1.03 1.30
C SER A 14 10.13 0.89 0.26
N CYS A 15 9.68 -0.33 -0.04
CA CYS A 15 8.56 -0.60 -0.95
C CYS A 15 7.21 -0.09 -0.42
N ILE A 16 7.06 0.04 0.90
CA ILE A 16 5.87 0.64 1.52
C ILE A 16 6.04 2.17 1.59
N PHE A 17 7.17 2.62 2.09
CA PHE A 17 7.42 4.03 2.40
C PHE A 17 7.49 4.92 1.16
N LEU A 18 8.19 4.49 0.11
CA LEU A 18 8.33 5.27 -1.11
C LEU A 18 6.98 5.53 -1.82
N PRO A 19 6.09 4.53 -2.02
CA PRO A 19 4.74 4.79 -2.51
C PRO A 19 3.93 5.73 -1.61
N CYS A 20 4.09 5.67 -0.29
CA CYS A 20 3.43 6.62 0.62
C CYS A 20 3.89 8.07 0.39
N LEU A 21 5.18 8.30 0.13
CA LEU A 21 5.70 9.63 -0.23
C LEU A 21 5.14 10.13 -1.57
N ILE A 22 5.16 9.27 -2.59
CA ILE A 22 4.62 9.61 -3.91
C ILE A 22 3.12 9.88 -3.84
N ASN A 23 2.41 9.10 -3.01
CA ASN A 23 0.98 9.25 -2.81
C ASN A 23 0.57 10.65 -2.36
N LEU A 24 1.37 11.32 -1.51
CA LEU A 24 1.09 12.70 -1.07
C LEU A 24 0.90 13.65 -2.25
N LEU A 25 1.79 13.56 -3.25
CA LEU A 25 1.72 14.43 -4.42
C LEU A 25 0.52 14.07 -5.30
N ILE A 26 0.29 12.77 -5.50
CA ILE A 26 -0.77 12.29 -6.40
C ILE A 26 -2.15 12.58 -5.82
N MET A 27 -2.38 12.39 -4.53
CA MET A 27 -3.70 12.60 -3.93
C MET A 27 -4.14 14.06 -3.94
N ASP A 28 -3.22 15.01 -3.71
CA ASP A 28 -3.54 16.42 -3.79
C ASP A 28 -3.79 16.89 -5.23
N MET A 29 -3.02 16.34 -6.18
CA MET A 29 -3.30 16.58 -7.60
C MET A 29 -4.66 16.02 -8.02
N ALA A 30 -5.02 14.83 -7.56
CA ALA A 30 -6.31 14.21 -7.89
C ALA A 30 -7.48 15.04 -7.38
N VAL A 31 -7.41 15.58 -6.16
CA VAL A 31 -8.44 16.48 -5.62
C VAL A 31 -8.54 17.75 -6.46
N ARG A 32 -7.42 18.41 -6.78
CA ARG A 32 -7.42 19.62 -7.61
C ARG A 32 -7.99 19.38 -9.00
N VAL A 33 -7.64 18.26 -9.62
CA VAL A 33 -8.17 17.90 -10.94
C VAL A 33 -9.67 17.63 -10.87
N ALA A 34 -10.14 16.93 -9.85
CA ALA A 34 -11.56 16.67 -9.68
C ALA A 34 -12.36 17.97 -9.42
N ASP A 35 -11.82 18.89 -8.63
CA ASP A 35 -12.42 20.21 -8.34
C ASP A 35 -12.53 21.12 -9.59
N MET A 36 -11.69 20.89 -10.61
CA MET A 36 -11.81 21.58 -11.90
C MET A 36 -13.08 21.21 -12.69
N PHE A 37 -13.65 20.03 -12.43
CA PHE A 37 -14.81 19.51 -13.16
C PHE A 37 -16.12 19.57 -12.35
N VAL A 38 -16.02 19.45 -11.03
CA VAL A 38 -17.16 19.42 -10.12
C VAL A 38 -16.75 20.09 -8.81
N GLU A 39 -17.58 21.02 -8.33
CA GLU A 39 -17.38 21.61 -6.99
C GLU A 39 -17.38 20.51 -5.94
N ILE A 40 -16.25 20.34 -5.25
CA ILE A 40 -16.01 19.22 -4.34
C ILE A 40 -16.09 19.72 -2.90
N ASP A 41 -17.01 19.15 -2.12
CA ASP A 41 -17.04 19.38 -0.68
C ASP A 41 -15.85 18.70 0.04
N TYR A 42 -15.67 19.05 1.29
CA TYR A 42 -14.55 18.55 2.08
C TYR A 42 -14.59 17.01 2.25
N PHE A 43 -15.77 16.43 2.44
CA PHE A 43 -15.94 14.98 2.58
C PHE A 43 -15.56 14.25 1.30
N ALA A 44 -16.03 14.72 0.14
CA ALA A 44 -15.66 14.17 -1.15
C ALA A 44 -14.13 14.25 -1.39
N ALA A 45 -13.49 15.36 -1.01
CA ALA A 45 -12.04 15.50 -1.08
C ALA A 45 -11.31 14.46 -0.21
N VAL A 46 -11.77 14.18 1.01
CA VAL A 46 -11.22 13.15 1.90
C VAL A 46 -11.39 11.75 1.29
N VAL A 47 -12.57 11.44 0.75
CA VAL A 47 -12.84 10.16 0.09
C VAL A 47 -11.94 9.97 -1.13
N ILE A 48 -11.77 11.00 -1.96
CA ILE A 48 -10.86 10.95 -3.12
C ILE A 48 -9.43 10.66 -2.66
N ARG A 49 -8.93 11.36 -1.66
CA ARG A 49 -7.59 11.12 -1.10
C ARG A 49 -7.44 9.69 -0.58
N LEU A 50 -8.45 9.17 0.10
CA LEU A 50 -8.48 7.79 0.60
C LEU A 50 -8.38 6.78 -0.53
N VAL A 51 -9.24 6.88 -1.55
CA VAL A 51 -9.27 5.98 -2.70
C VAL A 51 -7.96 6.02 -3.47
N VAL A 52 -7.44 7.22 -3.76
CA VAL A 52 -6.15 7.41 -4.44
C VAL A 52 -5.02 6.80 -3.63
N SER A 53 -5.02 6.98 -2.31
CA SER A 53 -4.01 6.40 -1.42
C SER A 53 -3.99 4.86 -1.50
N VAL A 54 -5.16 4.22 -1.46
CA VAL A 54 -5.24 2.76 -1.61
C VAL A 54 -4.71 2.32 -2.98
N LEU A 55 -5.16 2.97 -4.05
CA LEU A 55 -4.77 2.59 -5.41
C LEU A 55 -3.27 2.78 -5.66
N VAL A 56 -2.70 3.90 -5.23
CA VAL A 56 -1.27 4.19 -5.45
C VAL A 56 -0.40 3.26 -4.62
N VAL A 57 -0.66 3.12 -3.32
CA VAL A 57 0.22 2.33 -2.44
C VAL A 57 0.03 0.83 -2.69
N ALA A 58 -1.21 0.32 -2.68
CA ALA A 58 -1.46 -1.09 -2.94
C ALA A 58 -1.07 -1.49 -4.37
N GLY A 59 -1.37 -0.65 -5.37
CA GLY A 59 -1.00 -0.87 -6.76
C GLY A 59 0.52 -0.95 -6.94
N SER A 60 1.27 -0.01 -6.35
CA SER A 60 2.74 -0.02 -6.40
C SER A 60 3.32 -1.26 -5.73
N MET A 61 2.84 -1.62 -4.54
CA MET A 61 3.28 -2.83 -3.83
C MET A 61 2.95 -4.10 -4.60
N GLY A 62 1.75 -4.16 -5.19
CA GLY A 62 1.33 -5.27 -6.03
C GLY A 62 2.21 -5.43 -7.27
N ALA A 63 2.49 -4.34 -7.97
CA ALA A 63 3.36 -4.34 -9.15
C ALA A 63 4.79 -4.78 -8.82
N ILE A 64 5.39 -4.23 -7.76
CA ILE A 64 6.74 -4.60 -7.32
C ILE A 64 6.78 -6.09 -6.94
N THR A 65 5.82 -6.57 -6.16
CA THR A 65 5.76 -7.97 -5.72
C THR A 65 5.55 -8.92 -6.90
N TYR A 66 4.66 -8.56 -7.84
CA TYR A 66 4.46 -9.31 -9.07
C TYR A 66 5.74 -9.43 -9.88
N MET A 67 6.43 -8.31 -10.14
CA MET A 67 7.68 -8.28 -10.91
C MET A 67 8.76 -9.13 -10.25
N LEU A 68 8.98 -9.00 -8.95
CA LEU A 68 9.95 -9.80 -8.21
C LEU A 68 9.65 -11.29 -8.31
N SER A 69 8.40 -11.69 -8.04
CA SER A 69 7.98 -13.10 -8.08
C SER A 69 8.01 -13.68 -9.49
N TYR A 70 7.70 -12.87 -10.51
CA TYR A 70 7.84 -13.25 -11.91
C TYR A 70 9.29 -13.50 -12.28
N HIS A 71 10.23 -12.63 -11.88
CA HIS A 71 11.65 -12.76 -12.22
C HIS A 71 12.31 -13.92 -11.50
N THR A 72 12.05 -14.11 -10.21
CA THR A 72 12.64 -15.19 -9.40
C THR A 72 11.98 -16.55 -9.65
N ALA A 73 10.75 -16.58 -10.16
CA ALA A 73 9.86 -17.73 -10.22
C ALA A 73 9.55 -18.36 -8.85
N GLU A 74 9.72 -17.58 -7.78
CA GLU A 74 9.54 -18.01 -6.39
C GLU A 74 8.76 -16.97 -5.60
N PHE A 75 7.92 -17.44 -4.70
CA PHE A 75 7.22 -16.61 -3.73
C PHE A 75 7.01 -17.38 -2.43
N ASP A 76 7.76 -17.02 -1.40
CA ASP A 76 7.60 -17.56 -0.06
C ASP A 76 6.62 -16.68 0.75
N ALA A 77 5.39 -17.17 0.89
CA ALA A 77 4.33 -16.47 1.59
C ALA A 77 4.65 -16.24 3.08
N LYS A 78 5.29 -17.22 3.77
CA LYS A 78 5.63 -17.10 5.19
C LYS A 78 6.71 -16.03 5.41
N ARG A 79 7.71 -16.03 4.55
CA ARG A 79 8.81 -15.07 4.61
C ARG A 79 8.32 -13.66 4.26
N SER A 80 7.45 -13.52 3.24
CA SER A 80 6.82 -12.26 2.89
C SER A 80 5.93 -11.72 4.02
N LEU A 81 5.17 -12.57 4.70
CA LEU A 81 4.38 -12.19 5.86
C LEU A 81 5.29 -11.67 6.99
N LEU A 82 6.37 -12.39 7.32
CA LEU A 82 7.29 -11.98 8.38
C LEU A 82 7.97 -10.63 8.07
N THR A 83 8.51 -10.47 6.86
CA THR A 83 9.19 -9.23 6.45
C THR A 83 8.22 -8.05 6.38
N PHE A 84 7.00 -8.27 5.91
CA PHE A 84 5.93 -7.27 5.90
C PHE A 84 5.54 -6.85 7.32
N SER A 85 5.31 -7.82 8.23
CA SER A 85 4.95 -7.52 9.62
C SER A 85 6.03 -6.69 10.34
N LEU A 86 7.31 -7.04 10.13
CA LEU A 86 8.42 -6.27 10.68
C LEU A 86 8.48 -4.85 10.09
N ALA A 87 8.33 -4.72 8.76
CA ALA A 87 8.31 -3.42 8.10
C ALA A 87 7.12 -2.55 8.58
N THR A 88 5.94 -3.14 8.79
CA THR A 88 4.75 -2.47 9.32
C THR A 88 4.97 -1.97 10.74
N VAL A 89 5.65 -2.76 11.60
CA VAL A 89 6.02 -2.31 12.96
C VAL A 89 6.95 -1.09 12.89
N PHE A 90 7.96 -1.12 12.02
CA PHE A 90 8.84 0.04 11.81
C PHE A 90 8.08 1.27 11.31
N GLN A 91 7.16 1.08 10.36
CA GLN A 91 6.31 2.15 9.85
C GLN A 91 5.45 2.74 10.97
N LEU A 92 4.83 1.89 11.81
CA LEU A 92 4.02 2.35 12.93
C LEU A 92 4.83 3.15 13.95
N LEU A 93 6.04 2.68 14.29
CA LEU A 93 6.94 3.43 15.18
C LEU A 93 7.29 4.79 14.59
N LEU A 94 7.56 4.86 13.30
CA LEU A 94 7.86 6.10 12.61
C LEU A 94 6.63 7.04 12.59
N CYS A 95 5.41 6.51 12.38
CA CYS A 95 4.16 7.26 12.48
C CYS A 95 3.99 7.89 13.86
N VAL A 96 4.26 7.14 14.94
CA VAL A 96 4.16 7.64 16.32
C VAL A 96 5.20 8.76 16.56
N ILE A 97 6.44 8.56 16.14
CA ILE A 97 7.52 9.57 16.29
C ILE A 97 7.19 10.85 15.53
N LEU A 98 6.62 10.74 14.33
CA LEU A 98 6.25 11.87 13.48
C LEU A 98 4.82 12.37 13.73
N LYS A 99 4.22 12.03 14.87
CA LYS A 99 2.87 12.44 15.28
C LYS A 99 1.82 12.18 14.18
N PHE A 100 1.79 10.93 13.70
CA PHE A 100 0.81 10.46 12.70
C PHE A 100 0.84 11.20 11.36
N HIS A 101 1.99 11.64 10.93
CA HIS A 101 2.10 12.39 9.68
C HIS A 101 1.64 11.55 8.47
N PRO A 102 0.81 12.12 7.56
CA PRO A 102 0.16 11.37 6.47
C PRO A 102 1.13 10.69 5.50
N PHE A 103 2.34 11.22 5.29
CA PHE A 103 3.31 10.59 4.39
C PHE A 103 3.92 9.29 4.94
N VAL A 104 3.76 8.99 6.22
CA VAL A 104 4.23 7.72 6.79
C VAL A 104 3.09 6.70 6.85
N GLY A 105 1.90 7.14 7.21
CA GLY A 105 0.70 6.29 7.33
C GLY A 105 -0.05 6.04 6.02
N GLY A 106 0.36 6.66 4.92
CA GLY A 106 -0.39 6.60 3.67
C GLY A 106 -1.79 7.20 3.83
N GLY A 107 -2.82 6.45 3.43
CA GLY A 107 -4.22 6.89 3.57
C GLY A 107 -4.85 6.69 4.95
N ALA A 108 -4.14 6.07 5.90
CA ALA A 108 -4.72 5.68 7.19
C ALA A 108 -5.28 6.87 7.99
N ILE A 109 -4.64 8.04 7.89
CA ILE A 109 -5.09 9.26 8.57
C ILE A 109 -6.47 9.73 8.08
N TYR A 110 -6.76 9.59 6.78
CA TYR A 110 -8.04 9.97 6.21
C TYR A 110 -9.15 9.00 6.61
N LEU A 111 -8.84 7.69 6.66
CA LEU A 111 -9.78 6.69 7.13
C LEU A 111 -10.06 6.85 8.62
N ALA A 112 -9.05 7.14 9.43
CA ALA A 112 -9.22 7.42 10.85
C ALA A 112 -10.11 8.64 11.09
N GLY A 113 -9.94 9.71 10.31
CA GLY A 113 -10.83 10.88 10.35
C GLY A 113 -12.29 10.51 10.03
N ILE A 114 -12.53 9.63 9.07
CA ILE A 114 -13.90 9.14 8.77
C ILE A 114 -14.47 8.33 9.95
N PHE A 115 -13.67 7.51 10.63
CA PHE A 115 -14.12 6.73 11.78
C PHE A 115 -14.51 7.63 12.95
N GLU A 116 -13.73 8.69 13.22
CA GLU A 116 -13.97 9.58 14.35
C GLU A 116 -15.17 10.52 14.14
N HIS A 117 -15.30 11.07 12.93
CA HIS A 117 -16.26 12.15 12.65
C HIS A 117 -17.43 11.75 11.74
N GLY A 118 -17.39 10.54 11.15
CA GLY A 118 -18.45 10.09 10.25
C GLY A 118 -18.63 11.00 9.05
N ALA A 119 -19.91 11.36 8.74
CA ALA A 119 -20.26 12.26 7.65
C ALA A 119 -20.27 13.74 8.05
N ASP A 120 -20.10 14.07 9.34
CA ASP A 120 -20.17 15.46 9.86
C ASP A 120 -18.85 16.24 9.65
N PHE A 121 -18.23 16.07 8.49
CA PHE A 121 -17.02 16.79 8.07
C PHE A 121 -17.24 18.27 7.72
N SER A 122 -18.36 18.88 8.11
CA SER A 122 -18.76 20.22 7.68
C SER A 122 -17.92 21.37 8.26
N SER A 123 -17.15 21.13 9.30
CA SER A 123 -16.26 22.13 9.90
C SER A 123 -14.84 21.66 9.78
N GLY A 124 -14.05 22.27 8.89
CA GLY A 124 -12.65 21.94 8.59
C GLY A 124 -11.88 21.32 9.77
N ILE A 125 -11.80 20.00 9.78
CA ILE A 125 -11.21 19.26 10.89
C ILE A 125 -9.72 19.38 10.79
N ASP A 126 -9.14 19.96 11.82
CA ASP A 126 -7.72 19.83 12.06
C ASP A 126 -7.39 18.34 12.28
N ILE A 127 -6.81 17.71 11.26
CA ILE A 127 -6.30 16.32 11.29
C ILE A 127 -5.42 16.05 12.54
N VAL A 128 -5.05 17.07 13.27
CA VAL A 128 -4.22 17.04 14.48
C VAL A 128 -4.92 16.33 15.67
N TYR A 129 -6.24 16.17 15.65
CA TYR A 129 -7.03 15.64 16.78
C TYR A 129 -7.57 14.22 16.58
N ILE A 130 -7.08 13.47 15.59
CA ILE A 130 -7.51 12.09 15.38
C ILE A 130 -7.13 11.22 16.59
N GLY A 131 -8.11 10.50 17.12
CA GLY A 131 -7.89 9.57 18.23
C GLY A 131 -6.88 8.47 17.88
N LEU A 132 -6.01 8.14 18.83
CA LEU A 132 -5.00 7.10 18.65
C LEU A 132 -5.62 5.75 18.24
N ILE A 133 -6.78 5.41 18.80
CA ILE A 133 -7.47 4.15 18.54
C ILE A 133 -7.96 4.10 17.09
N ASP A 134 -8.60 5.18 16.60
CA ASP A 134 -9.12 5.27 15.24
C ASP A 134 -8.00 5.23 14.22
N TYR A 135 -6.88 5.90 14.51
CA TYR A 135 -5.69 5.82 13.69
C TYR A 135 -5.12 4.39 13.63
N LEU A 136 -5.01 3.68 14.75
CA LEU A 136 -4.52 2.31 14.79
C LEU A 136 -5.44 1.37 14.03
N LEU A 137 -6.76 1.48 14.17
CA LEU A 137 -7.73 0.68 13.43
C LEU A 137 -7.58 0.91 11.92
N ALA A 138 -7.50 2.17 11.48
CA ALA A 138 -7.30 2.53 10.09
C ALA A 138 -5.94 2.01 9.55
N PHE A 139 -4.87 2.17 10.33
CA PHE A 139 -3.54 1.69 9.97
C PHE A 139 -3.50 0.16 9.77
N PHE A 140 -4.13 -0.60 10.67
CA PHE A 140 -4.23 -2.06 10.52
C PHE A 140 -5.11 -2.47 9.34
N ALA A 141 -6.21 -1.76 9.07
CA ALA A 141 -7.05 -2.01 7.90
C ALA A 141 -6.26 -1.82 6.59
N PHE A 142 -5.50 -0.73 6.46
CA PHE A 142 -4.62 -0.50 5.31
C PHE A 142 -3.52 -1.56 5.21
N SER A 143 -2.88 -1.90 6.32
CA SER A 143 -1.85 -2.95 6.36
C SER A 143 -2.40 -4.30 5.89
N ALA A 144 -3.63 -4.64 6.24
CA ALA A 144 -4.29 -5.86 5.77
C ALA A 144 -4.53 -5.84 4.25
N ILE A 145 -4.98 -4.71 3.69
CA ILE A 145 -5.14 -4.53 2.24
C ILE A 145 -3.80 -4.71 1.52
N TYR A 146 -2.73 -4.09 2.03
CA TYR A 146 -1.40 -4.19 1.44
C TYR A 146 -0.86 -5.62 1.48
N LEU A 147 -0.99 -6.29 2.63
CA LEU A 147 -0.59 -7.70 2.78
C LEU A 147 -1.35 -8.59 1.79
N LEU A 148 -2.67 -8.42 1.69
CA LEU A 148 -3.49 -9.20 0.76
C LEU A 148 -3.02 -8.98 -0.69
N THR A 149 -2.73 -7.74 -1.07
CA THR A 149 -2.21 -7.39 -2.40
C THR A 149 -0.88 -8.09 -2.68
N ILE A 150 0.06 -8.07 -1.72
CA ILE A 150 1.36 -8.76 -1.82
C ILE A 150 1.15 -10.26 -2.03
N MET A 151 0.26 -10.88 -1.24
CA MET A 151 0.00 -12.32 -1.31
C MET A 151 -0.62 -12.76 -2.63
N ILE A 152 -1.55 -11.96 -3.17
CA ILE A 152 -2.21 -12.23 -4.46
C ILE A 152 -1.21 -12.03 -5.60
N CYS A 153 -0.57 -10.87 -5.68
CA CYS A 153 0.33 -10.51 -6.77
C CYS A 153 1.57 -11.40 -6.82
N GLY A 154 2.11 -11.81 -5.66
CA GLY A 154 3.21 -12.75 -5.59
C GLY A 154 2.87 -14.11 -6.19
N LYS A 155 1.72 -14.67 -5.84
CA LYS A 155 1.24 -15.95 -6.41
C LYS A 155 0.97 -15.85 -7.91
N ILE A 156 0.37 -14.74 -8.37
CA ILE A 156 0.09 -14.51 -9.79
C ILE A 156 1.40 -14.41 -10.56
N GLY A 157 2.41 -13.70 -10.06
CA GLY A 157 3.71 -13.55 -10.70
C GLY A 157 4.37 -14.92 -10.98
N VAL A 158 4.44 -15.78 -9.97
CA VAL A 158 4.97 -17.15 -10.13
C VAL A 158 4.17 -17.96 -11.15
N ARG A 159 2.84 -17.97 -11.05
CA ARG A 159 1.98 -18.72 -12.00
C ARG A 159 2.16 -18.25 -13.44
N THR A 160 2.23 -16.95 -13.67
CA THR A 160 2.43 -16.39 -15.01
C THR A 160 3.78 -16.81 -15.58
N ARG A 161 4.85 -16.82 -14.78
CA ARG A 161 6.17 -17.28 -15.19
C ARG A 161 6.19 -18.74 -15.58
N LEU A 162 5.57 -19.60 -14.77
CA LEU A 162 5.50 -21.04 -15.04
C LEU A 162 4.74 -21.34 -16.33
N ARG A 163 3.55 -20.75 -16.52
CA ARG A 163 2.76 -20.90 -17.75
C ARG A 163 3.54 -20.48 -19.00
N ARG A 164 4.28 -19.37 -18.91
CA ARG A 164 5.10 -18.91 -20.05
C ARG A 164 6.21 -19.91 -20.39
N ARG A 165 6.85 -20.52 -19.37
CA ARG A 165 7.86 -21.56 -19.59
C ARG A 165 7.26 -22.80 -20.26
N GLU A 166 6.09 -23.25 -19.80
CA GLU A 166 5.37 -24.40 -20.39
C GLU A 166 5.01 -24.14 -21.85
N ALA A 167 4.51 -22.94 -22.18
CA ALA A 167 4.19 -22.53 -23.55
C ALA A 167 5.42 -22.56 -24.45
N LEU A 168 6.55 -22.01 -24.02
CA LEU A 168 7.80 -22.02 -24.78
C LEU A 168 8.34 -23.44 -25.00
N MET A 169 8.21 -24.32 -24.02
CA MET A 169 8.62 -25.74 -24.17
C MET A 169 7.71 -26.49 -25.14
N ALA A 170 6.40 -26.21 -25.14
CA ALA A 170 5.46 -26.81 -26.08
C ALA A 170 5.74 -26.37 -27.53
N GLU A 171 6.04 -25.08 -27.74
CA GLU A 171 6.42 -24.52 -29.05
C GLU A 171 7.69 -25.16 -29.59
N ASN A 172 8.76 -25.26 -28.79
CA ASN A 172 10.01 -25.89 -29.19
C ASN A 172 9.87 -27.40 -29.49
N ASN A 173 8.92 -28.09 -28.85
CA ASN A 173 8.67 -29.50 -29.14
C ASN A 173 7.76 -29.74 -30.39
N ALA A 174 7.06 -28.69 -30.82
CA ALA A 174 6.23 -28.78 -32.02
C ALA A 174 7.05 -28.52 -33.32
N ASP A 175 8.21 -27.90 -33.17
CA ASP A 175 9.14 -27.60 -34.27
C ASP A 175 10.18 -28.73 -34.52
N LEU A 176 10.15 -29.80 -33.72
CA LEU A 176 10.97 -31.04 -33.86
C LEU A 176 10.19 -32.17 -34.48
#